data_1bd06d3ded4f424265f40092aff694de
#
_entry.id   1bd06d3ded4f424265f40092aff694de
#
_cell.length_a   1.000
_cell.length_b   1.000
_cell.length_c   1.000
_cell.angle_alpha   90.00
_cell.angle_beta   90.00
_cell.angle_gamma   90.00
#
_symmetry.space_group_name_H-M   'P 1'
#
loop_
_entity.id
_entity.type
_entity.pdbx_description
1 polymer ?
#
loop_
_entity_poly.entity_id
_entity_poly.type
_entity_poly.pdbx_seq_one_letter_code
_entity_poly.pdbx_strand_id
1 'polypeptide(L)'
;MNANAQLMNFPIDNVIQLIRKKWVVQIINDLFFGKTRFNEFKENKPKLSNRVLSSCLKDMEDNGLIKRIVDKYDKKNVRYYLTDKGQSLNKIIYEMAIFSVDSENYTDKTKTELKLVFKEKLL
;
A
#
# COMPACT_ATOMS: atom_id res chain seq x y z
N MET A 1 -18.51 2.69 -29.61
CA MET A 1 -18.55 2.49 -28.14
C MET A 1 -19.36 3.62 -27.53
N ASN A 2 -20.31 3.35 -26.67
CA ASN A 2 -21.13 4.37 -26.06
C ASN A 2 -20.38 5.00 -24.85
N ALA A 3 -20.85 6.19 -24.42
CA ALA A 3 -20.23 6.92 -23.32
C ALA A 3 -20.25 6.15 -21.99
N ASN A 4 -21.29 5.31 -21.75
CA ASN A 4 -21.41 4.53 -20.52
C ASN A 4 -20.33 3.46 -20.43
N ALA A 5 -19.96 2.82 -21.54
CA ALA A 5 -18.87 1.83 -21.55
C ALA A 5 -17.52 2.47 -21.22
N GLN A 6 -17.25 3.67 -21.75
CA GLN A 6 -16.05 4.41 -21.44
C GLN A 6 -16.01 4.84 -19.97
N LEU A 7 -17.14 5.32 -19.44
CA LEU A 7 -17.25 5.73 -18.03
C LEU A 7 -17.05 4.56 -17.07
N MET A 8 -17.47 3.37 -17.44
CA MET A 8 -17.28 2.17 -16.61
C MET A 8 -15.84 1.69 -16.58
N ASN A 9 -15.09 1.87 -17.68
CA ASN A 9 -13.67 1.48 -17.74
C ASN A 9 -12.75 2.46 -17.01
N PHE A 10 -13.09 3.75 -17.02
CA PHE A 10 -12.24 4.79 -16.48
C PHE A 10 -11.89 4.62 -14.99
N PRO A 11 -12.83 4.28 -14.08
CA PRO A 11 -12.48 4.08 -12.68
C PRO A 11 -11.47 2.94 -12.45
N ILE A 12 -11.61 1.85 -13.19
CA ILE A 12 -10.69 0.70 -13.08
C ILE A 12 -9.30 1.09 -13.58
N ASP A 13 -9.22 1.72 -14.77
CA ASP A 13 -7.94 2.16 -15.33
C ASP A 13 -7.25 3.16 -14.40
N ASN A 14 -8.01 4.06 -13.78
CA ASN A 14 -7.46 5.05 -12.87
C ASN A 14 -6.81 4.40 -11.64
N VAL A 15 -7.45 3.40 -11.05
CA VAL A 15 -6.87 2.66 -9.92
C VAL A 15 -5.62 1.89 -10.35
N ILE A 16 -5.67 1.22 -11.50
CA ILE A 16 -4.52 0.49 -12.04
C ILE A 16 -3.32 1.44 -12.20
N GLN A 17 -3.52 2.62 -12.77
CA GLN A 17 -2.44 3.60 -12.91
C GLN A 17 -1.85 4.03 -11.57
N LEU A 18 -2.70 4.11 -10.55
CA LEU A 18 -2.29 4.53 -9.22
C LEU A 18 -1.42 3.49 -8.52
N ILE A 19 -1.73 2.19 -8.66
CA ILE A 19 -1.12 1.11 -7.89
C ILE A 19 -0.23 0.17 -8.71
N ARG A 20 -0.06 0.39 -10.01
CA ARG A 20 0.64 -0.54 -10.92
C ARG A 20 2.13 -0.69 -10.66
N LYS A 21 2.76 0.27 -10.03
CA LYS A 21 4.19 0.20 -9.74
C LYS A 21 4.45 -0.86 -8.69
N LYS A 22 5.50 -1.63 -8.91
CA LYS A 22 5.80 -2.86 -8.17
C LYS A 22 5.68 -2.76 -6.65
N TRP A 23 6.14 -1.66 -6.06
CA TRP A 23 6.26 -1.57 -4.60
C TRP A 23 5.14 -0.77 -3.94
N VAL A 24 4.26 -0.11 -4.71
CA VAL A 24 3.24 0.80 -4.15
C VAL A 24 2.31 0.08 -3.17
N VAL A 25 1.70 -1.02 -3.61
CA VAL A 25 0.76 -1.79 -2.77
C VAL A 25 1.44 -2.31 -1.51
N GLN A 26 2.68 -2.82 -1.65
CA GLN A 26 3.43 -3.35 -0.50
C GLN A 26 3.73 -2.26 0.52
N ILE A 27 4.12 -1.06 0.08
CA ILE A 27 4.40 0.06 0.98
C ILE A 27 3.11 0.55 1.65
N ILE A 28 2.01 0.63 0.92
CA ILE A 28 0.72 0.98 1.51
C ILE A 28 0.36 -0.02 2.61
N ASN A 29 0.52 -1.31 2.34
CA ASN A 29 0.28 -2.34 3.34
C ASN A 29 1.16 -2.16 4.57
N ASP A 30 2.45 -1.88 4.37
CA ASP A 30 3.39 -1.60 5.46
C ASP A 30 2.91 -0.43 6.33
N LEU A 31 2.39 0.63 5.70
CA LEU A 31 1.86 1.78 6.42
C LEU A 31 0.62 1.42 7.25
N PHE A 32 -0.27 0.58 6.74
CA PHE A 32 -1.39 0.06 7.53
C PHE A 32 -0.93 -0.77 8.72
N PHE A 33 0.21 -1.44 8.59
CA PHE A 33 0.80 -2.23 9.68
C PHE A 33 1.67 -1.41 10.63
N GLY A 34 1.66 -0.09 10.50
CA GLY A 34 2.29 0.80 11.46
C GLY A 34 3.71 1.24 11.13
N LYS A 35 4.26 0.82 9.99
CA LYS A 35 5.58 1.29 9.55
C LYS A 35 5.48 2.72 9.08
N THR A 36 6.46 3.56 9.43
CA THR A 36 6.46 4.98 9.08
C THR A 36 7.80 5.48 8.59
N ARG A 37 8.86 4.69 8.75
CA ARG A 37 10.23 5.12 8.44
C ARG A 37 10.77 4.47 7.19
N PHE A 38 11.64 5.18 6.50
CA PHE A 38 12.28 4.73 5.26
C PHE A 38 12.86 3.31 5.39
N ASN A 39 13.68 3.07 6.43
CA ASN A 39 14.31 1.76 6.59
C ASN A 39 13.31 0.65 6.96
N GLU A 40 12.21 0.98 7.59
CA GLU A 40 11.17 0.00 7.91
C GLU A 40 10.51 -0.54 6.63
N PHE A 41 10.35 0.30 5.61
CA PHE A 41 9.78 -0.14 4.33
C PHE A 41 10.67 -1.10 3.57
N LYS A 42 11.95 -1.17 3.91
CA LYS A 42 12.91 -2.08 3.27
C LYS A 42 12.95 -3.46 3.92
N GLU A 43 12.39 -3.60 5.11
CA GLU A 43 12.39 -4.88 5.82
C GLU A 43 11.72 -5.98 4.99
N ASN A 44 12.38 -7.13 4.88
CA ASN A 44 11.90 -8.28 4.12
C ASN A 44 11.74 -8.03 2.61
N LYS A 45 12.40 -7.00 2.08
CA LYS A 45 12.36 -6.64 0.65
C LYS A 45 13.80 -6.47 0.13
N PRO A 46 14.56 -7.57 0.01
CA PRO A 46 15.99 -7.47 -0.36
C PRO A 46 16.22 -6.87 -1.74
N LYS A 47 15.23 -6.93 -2.63
CA LYS A 47 15.34 -6.36 -3.98
C LYS A 47 14.97 -4.89 -4.06
N LEU A 48 14.47 -4.30 -2.98
CA LEU A 48 14.10 -2.90 -2.94
C LEU A 48 15.33 -2.05 -2.58
N SER A 49 15.89 -1.36 -3.57
CA SER A 49 17.02 -0.44 -3.35
C SER A 49 16.55 0.88 -2.74
N ASN A 50 17.49 1.61 -2.14
CA ASN A 50 17.22 2.95 -1.62
C ASN A 50 16.73 3.89 -2.70
N ARG A 51 17.33 3.81 -3.88
CA ARG A 51 16.96 4.65 -5.04
C ARG A 51 15.51 4.39 -5.46
N VAL A 52 15.13 3.11 -5.60
CA VAL A 52 13.78 2.73 -6.02
C VAL A 52 12.76 3.10 -4.94
N LEU A 53 13.09 2.87 -3.67
CA LEU A 53 12.20 3.25 -2.58
C LEU A 53 11.98 4.77 -2.53
N SER A 54 13.05 5.56 -2.64
CA SER A 54 12.95 7.03 -2.67
C SER A 54 12.04 7.49 -3.81
N SER A 55 12.22 6.94 -5.00
CA SER A 55 11.41 7.27 -6.17
C SER A 55 9.95 6.88 -5.96
N CYS A 56 9.72 5.70 -5.41
CA CYS A 56 8.37 5.20 -5.14
C CYS A 56 7.63 6.08 -4.12
N LEU A 57 8.29 6.44 -3.02
CA LEU A 57 7.70 7.30 -1.99
C LEU A 57 7.37 8.68 -2.54
N LYS A 58 8.25 9.24 -3.38
CA LYS A 58 7.98 10.52 -4.00
C LYS A 58 6.77 10.47 -4.93
N ASP A 59 6.67 9.44 -5.75
CA ASP A 59 5.51 9.27 -6.63
C ASP A 59 4.22 9.11 -5.82
N MET A 60 4.27 8.35 -4.73
CA MET A 60 3.12 8.16 -3.86
C MET A 60 2.69 9.47 -3.19
N GLU A 61 3.66 10.28 -2.78
CA GLU A 61 3.40 11.61 -2.24
C GLU A 61 2.77 12.52 -3.31
N ASP A 62 3.34 12.55 -4.51
CA ASP A 62 2.84 13.35 -5.63
C ASP A 62 1.41 12.94 -6.02
N ASN A 63 1.08 11.66 -5.89
CA ASN A 63 -0.26 11.12 -6.16
C ASN A 63 -1.24 11.29 -4.99
N GLY A 64 -0.80 11.91 -3.91
CA GLY A 64 -1.66 12.18 -2.76
C GLY A 64 -2.00 10.97 -1.90
N LEU A 65 -1.23 9.89 -1.98
CA LEU A 65 -1.46 8.67 -1.20
C LEU A 65 -0.82 8.73 0.17
N ILE A 66 0.30 9.40 0.28
CA ILE A 66 1.06 9.54 1.53
C ILE A 66 1.49 10.99 1.73
N LYS A 67 1.80 11.32 2.97
CA LYS A 67 2.41 12.59 3.35
C LYS A 67 3.73 12.30 4.06
N ARG A 68 4.71 13.16 3.79
CA ARG A 68 6.04 13.10 4.36
C ARG A 68 6.13 14.19 5.43
N ILE A 69 6.42 13.80 6.66
CA ILE A 69 6.52 14.72 7.79
C ILE A 69 7.96 14.75 8.27
N VAL A 70 8.56 15.92 8.24
CA VAL A 70 9.91 16.15 8.74
C VAL A 70 9.79 16.79 10.13
N ASP A 71 10.53 16.22 11.09
CA ASP A 71 10.53 16.77 12.45
C ASP A 71 11.07 18.20 12.43
N LYS A 72 10.42 19.09 13.19
CA LYS A 72 10.77 20.51 13.25
C LYS A 72 12.18 20.74 13.83
N TYR A 73 12.58 19.91 14.77
CA TYR A 73 13.84 20.06 15.49
C TYR A 73 14.94 19.11 15.03
N ASP A 74 14.58 18.03 14.35
CA ASP A 74 15.52 17.02 13.83
C ASP A 74 15.15 16.65 12.40
N LYS A 75 15.79 17.27 11.43
CA LYS A 75 15.52 17.06 10.00
C LYS A 75 15.81 15.64 9.52
N LYS A 76 16.55 14.86 10.30
CA LYS A 76 16.80 13.44 10.00
C LYS A 76 15.64 12.56 10.41
N ASN A 77 14.76 13.05 11.28
CA ASN A 77 13.58 12.34 11.72
C ASN A 77 12.43 12.59 10.75
N VAL A 78 12.33 11.75 9.74
CA VAL A 78 11.30 11.81 8.70
C VAL A 78 10.37 10.62 8.86
N ARG A 79 9.06 10.87 8.81
CA ARG A 79 8.04 9.83 8.87
C ARG A 79 7.06 9.98 7.74
N TYR A 80 6.50 8.87 7.32
CA TYR A 80 5.50 8.80 6.26
C TYR A 80 4.19 8.28 6.82
N TYR A 81 3.09 8.87 6.37
CA TYR A 81 1.74 8.49 6.81
C TYR A 81 0.80 8.44 5.60
N LEU A 82 -0.21 7.58 5.67
CA LEU A 82 -1.26 7.57 4.67
C LEU A 82 -2.11 8.84 4.79
N THR A 83 -2.44 9.43 3.65
CA THR A 83 -3.50 10.45 3.56
C THR A 83 -4.86 9.77 3.64
N ASP A 84 -5.94 10.56 3.70
CA ASP A 84 -7.30 10.01 3.61
C ASP A 84 -7.49 9.21 2.33
N LYS A 85 -6.96 9.69 1.23
CA LYS A 85 -6.98 8.98 -0.07
C LYS A 85 -6.25 7.63 0.03
N GLY A 86 -5.05 7.63 0.62
CA GLY A 86 -4.28 6.40 0.83
C GLY A 86 -5.02 5.42 1.73
N GLN A 87 -5.63 5.90 2.81
CA GLN A 87 -6.41 5.07 3.73
C GLN A 87 -7.63 4.45 3.04
N SER A 88 -8.21 5.13 2.06
CA SER A 88 -9.35 4.63 1.30
C SER A 88 -9.05 3.37 0.49
N LEU A 89 -7.78 3.03 0.31
CA LEU A 89 -7.38 1.79 -0.37
C LEU A 89 -7.46 0.55 0.54
N ASN A 90 -7.86 0.72 1.78
CA ASN A 90 -7.86 -0.35 2.79
C ASN A 90 -8.61 -1.62 2.34
N LYS A 91 -9.81 -1.47 1.78
CA LYS A 91 -10.62 -2.61 1.35
C LYS A 91 -10.00 -3.33 0.15
N ILE A 92 -9.39 -2.59 -0.76
CA ILE A 92 -8.69 -3.18 -1.91
C ILE A 92 -7.52 -4.04 -1.43
N ILE A 93 -6.70 -3.49 -0.54
CA ILE A 93 -5.56 -4.20 0.03
C ILE A 93 -6.03 -5.44 0.81
N TYR A 94 -7.08 -5.29 1.60
CA TYR A 94 -7.68 -6.40 2.34
C TYR A 94 -8.11 -7.54 1.40
N GLU A 95 -8.85 -7.22 0.36
CA GLU A 95 -9.32 -8.24 -0.60
C GLU A 95 -8.17 -8.88 -1.37
N MET A 96 -7.11 -8.14 -1.68
CA MET A 96 -5.90 -8.73 -2.25
C MET A 96 -5.29 -9.76 -1.31
N ALA A 97 -5.19 -9.43 -0.02
CA ALA A 97 -4.64 -10.34 0.99
C ALA A 97 -5.52 -11.58 1.13
N ILE A 98 -6.84 -11.41 1.20
CA ILE A 98 -7.78 -12.53 1.32
C ILE A 98 -7.72 -13.44 0.10
N PHE A 99 -7.66 -12.86 -1.10
CA PHE A 99 -7.49 -13.65 -2.33
C PHE A 99 -6.24 -14.53 -2.27
N SER A 100 -5.11 -13.97 -1.83
CA SER A 100 -3.86 -14.70 -1.70
C SER A 100 -3.93 -15.78 -0.64
N VAL A 101 -4.48 -15.46 0.53
CA VAL A 101 -4.63 -16.43 1.63
C VAL A 101 -5.48 -17.62 1.20
N ASP A 102 -6.57 -17.37 0.49
CA ASP A 102 -7.46 -18.44 0.02
C ASP A 102 -6.85 -19.27 -1.11
N SER A 103 -5.99 -18.65 -1.93
CA SER A 103 -5.39 -19.29 -3.11
C SER A 103 -4.13 -20.09 -2.80
N GLU A 104 -3.44 -19.77 -1.71
CA GLU A 104 -2.20 -20.42 -1.34
C GLU A 104 -2.44 -21.67 -0.47
N ASN A 105 -1.44 -22.54 -0.43
CA ASN A 105 -1.56 -23.82 0.28
C ASN A 105 -1.21 -23.67 1.77
N TYR A 106 -2.00 -22.89 2.48
CA TYR A 106 -1.92 -22.77 3.92
C TYR A 106 -2.87 -23.76 4.60
N THR A 107 -2.55 -24.14 5.85
CA THR A 107 -3.51 -24.88 6.68
C THR A 107 -4.69 -23.99 7.02
N ASP A 108 -5.82 -24.61 7.37
CA ASP A 108 -7.04 -23.84 7.75
C ASP A 108 -6.77 -22.94 8.95
N LYS A 109 -5.99 -23.41 9.91
CA LYS A 109 -5.60 -22.61 11.08
C LYS A 109 -4.81 -21.36 10.66
N THR A 110 -3.82 -21.53 9.79
CA THR A 110 -3.00 -20.41 9.29
C THR A 110 -3.85 -19.43 8.50
N LYS A 111 -4.75 -19.90 7.64
CA LYS A 111 -5.68 -19.02 6.90
C LYS A 111 -6.52 -18.18 7.86
N THR A 112 -7.08 -18.80 8.89
CA THR A 112 -7.88 -18.09 9.88
C THR A 112 -7.07 -17.01 10.60
N GLU A 113 -5.86 -17.34 11.03
CA GLU A 113 -4.98 -16.40 11.73
C GLU A 113 -4.60 -15.21 10.82
N LEU A 114 -4.21 -15.49 9.57
CA LEU A 114 -3.85 -14.43 8.61
C LEU A 114 -5.02 -13.51 8.32
N LYS A 115 -6.22 -14.07 8.10
CA LYS A 115 -7.42 -13.27 7.83
C LYS A 115 -7.76 -12.33 9.00
N LEU A 116 -7.61 -12.81 10.23
CA LEU A 116 -7.83 -11.98 11.41
C LEU A 116 -6.84 -10.82 11.49
N VAL A 117 -5.57 -11.08 11.24
CA VAL A 117 -4.53 -10.03 11.27
C VAL A 117 -4.82 -8.96 10.22
N PHE A 118 -5.09 -9.36 8.98
CA PHE A 118 -5.39 -8.40 7.90
C PHE A 118 -6.68 -7.63 8.18
N LYS A 119 -7.70 -8.29 8.72
CA LYS A 119 -8.94 -7.62 9.12
C LYS A 119 -8.70 -6.55 10.17
N GLU A 120 -7.91 -6.89 11.20
CA GLU A 120 -7.57 -5.95 12.28
C GLU A 120 -6.84 -4.72 11.77
N LYS A 121 -5.87 -4.90 10.86
CA LYS A 121 -5.03 -3.81 10.37
C LYS A 121 -5.70 -2.96 9.29
N LEU A 122 -6.58 -3.54 8.48
CA LEU A 122 -7.11 -2.89 7.28
C LEU A 122 -8.59 -2.49 7.38
N LEU A 123 -9.34 -3.15 8.22
CA LEU A 123 -10.75 -2.86 8.42
C LEU A 123 -11.02 -2.39 9.82
#